data_c30c9cdf6c850d9401a78cbd8f361e36
#
_entry.id   c30c9cdf6c850d9401a78cbd8f361e36
#
_cell.length_a   1.000
_cell.length_b   1.000
_cell.length_c   1.000
_cell.angle_alpha   90.00
_cell.angle_beta   90.00
_cell.angle_gamma   90.00
#
_symmetry.space_group_name_H-M   'P 1'
#
loop_
_entity.id
_entity.type
_entity.pdbx_description
1 polymer ?
#
loop_
_entity_poly.entity_id
_entity_poly.type
_entity_poly.pdbx_seq_one_letter_code
_entity_poly.pdbx_strand_id
1 'polypeptide(L)'
;MSSEPHSCPECGFVWDGVSRAEAISGINESVSAFIGVIEEAGEMAMVRPESGRWSIVEYAGHLRDVLISLRERTILASVDDNPTGQPIYRDERVNLGFYSLDSLDDAADDLAFAAGLFSKTIAALPHNFENRTLVYSPVSAANVTIGWMAAQGFHEAAHHLLDVRQNLEMFR
;
A
#
# COMPACT_ATOMS: atom_id res chain seq x y z
N MET A 1 -14.06 18.81 9.97
CA MET A 1 -14.09 17.70 9.00
C MET A 1 -12.84 17.87 8.15
N SER A 2 -11.77 17.08 8.37
CA SER A 2 -10.62 17.10 7.48
C SER A 2 -11.04 16.43 6.18
N SER A 3 -11.03 17.19 5.08
CA SER A 3 -11.22 16.63 3.75
C SER A 3 -10.04 15.69 3.45
N GLU A 4 -10.34 14.54 2.84
CA GLU A 4 -9.33 13.67 2.24
C GLU A 4 -8.45 14.48 1.27
N PRO A 5 -7.15 14.20 1.16
CA PRO A 5 -6.35 14.88 0.18
C PRO A 5 -6.83 14.51 -1.23
N HIS A 6 -7.06 15.52 -2.07
CA HIS A 6 -7.46 15.30 -3.45
C HIS A 6 -6.30 14.82 -4.32
N SER A 7 -5.06 15.18 -3.96
CA SER A 7 -3.85 14.74 -4.65
C SER A 7 -2.67 14.58 -3.68
N CYS A 8 -1.79 13.62 -3.98
CA CYS A 8 -0.54 13.44 -3.24
C CYS A 8 0.46 14.53 -3.65
N PRO A 9 0.99 15.32 -2.70
CA PRO A 9 1.94 16.39 -3.03
C PRO A 9 3.31 15.87 -3.52
N GLU A 10 3.65 14.62 -3.22
CA GLU A 10 4.95 14.02 -3.54
C GLU A 10 4.95 13.33 -4.91
N CYS A 11 3.92 12.51 -5.21
CA CYS A 11 3.86 11.75 -6.47
C CYS A 11 2.81 12.29 -7.47
N GLY A 12 1.97 13.25 -7.04
CA GLY A 12 0.92 13.81 -7.89
C GLY A 12 -0.30 12.91 -8.12
N PHE A 13 -0.39 11.75 -7.44
CA PHE A 13 -1.52 10.86 -7.56
C PHE A 13 -2.82 11.56 -7.17
N VAL A 14 -3.88 11.35 -7.94
CA VAL A 14 -5.23 11.90 -7.70
C VAL A 14 -6.19 10.74 -7.39
N TRP A 15 -6.81 10.77 -6.21
CA TRP A 15 -7.76 9.72 -5.79
C TRP A 15 -9.11 9.84 -6.49
N ASP A 16 -9.53 11.08 -6.79
CA ASP A 16 -10.83 11.35 -7.38
C ASP A 16 -10.93 10.74 -8.77
N GLY A 17 -12.02 10.01 -9.00
CA GLY A 17 -12.32 9.42 -10.31
C GLY A 17 -11.62 8.10 -10.60
N VAL A 18 -10.78 7.58 -9.70
CA VAL A 18 -10.18 6.24 -9.86
C VAL A 18 -11.28 5.19 -9.73
N SER A 19 -11.55 4.49 -10.82
CA SER A 19 -12.51 3.39 -10.84
C SER A 19 -11.93 2.14 -10.16
N ARG A 20 -12.80 1.23 -9.73
CA ARG A 20 -12.42 -0.09 -9.19
C ARG A 20 -11.47 -0.85 -10.12
N ALA A 21 -11.74 -0.85 -11.42
CA ALA A 21 -10.93 -1.56 -12.40
C ALA A 21 -9.53 -0.94 -12.51
N GLU A 22 -9.43 0.38 -12.56
CA GLU A 22 -8.16 1.11 -12.57
C GLU A 22 -7.37 0.89 -11.29
N ALA A 23 -8.03 0.89 -10.11
CA ALA A 23 -7.37 0.59 -8.85
C ALA A 23 -6.75 -0.81 -8.85
N ILE A 24 -7.51 -1.84 -9.27
CA ILE A 24 -7.03 -3.23 -9.34
C ILE A 24 -5.87 -3.36 -10.33
N SER A 25 -6.00 -2.81 -11.54
CA SER A 25 -4.94 -2.85 -12.56
C SER A 25 -3.68 -2.14 -12.05
N GLY A 26 -3.85 -0.92 -11.51
CA GLY A 26 -2.76 -0.11 -11.01
C GLY A 26 -2.01 -0.74 -9.85
N ILE A 27 -2.71 -1.39 -8.90
CA ILE A 27 -2.08 -2.16 -7.81
C ILE A 27 -1.21 -3.27 -8.41
N ASN A 28 -1.77 -4.11 -9.28
CA ASN A 28 -1.07 -5.28 -9.81
C ASN A 28 0.12 -4.89 -10.69
N GLU A 29 -0.03 -3.88 -11.55
CA GLU A 29 1.03 -3.37 -12.41
C GLU A 29 2.18 -2.74 -11.59
N SER A 30 1.83 -1.91 -10.59
CA SER A 30 2.83 -1.27 -9.73
C SER A 30 3.58 -2.28 -8.88
N VAL A 31 2.90 -3.28 -8.32
CA VAL A 31 3.52 -4.35 -7.54
C VAL A 31 4.41 -5.23 -8.42
N SER A 32 3.97 -5.59 -9.62
CA SER A 32 4.82 -6.35 -10.56
C SER A 32 6.10 -5.58 -10.92
N ALA A 33 5.99 -4.27 -11.17
CA ALA A 33 7.15 -3.42 -11.43
C ALA A 33 8.05 -3.27 -10.19
N PHE A 34 7.47 -3.21 -8.97
CA PHE A 34 8.22 -3.16 -7.71
C PHE A 34 9.06 -4.44 -7.51
N ILE A 35 8.47 -5.61 -7.76
CA ILE A 35 9.17 -6.90 -7.70
C ILE A 35 10.35 -6.91 -8.67
N GLY A 36 10.18 -6.41 -9.89
CA GLY A 36 11.28 -6.24 -10.84
C GLY A 36 12.41 -5.36 -10.30
N VAL A 37 12.12 -4.34 -9.47
CA VAL A 37 13.15 -3.54 -8.80
C VAL A 37 13.88 -4.34 -7.71
N ILE A 38 13.20 -5.20 -6.95
CA ILE A 38 13.82 -6.11 -5.98
C ILE A 38 14.82 -7.03 -6.69
N GLU A 39 14.38 -7.66 -7.78
CA GLU A 39 15.20 -8.57 -8.60
C GLU A 39 16.45 -7.86 -9.18
N GLU A 40 16.26 -6.66 -9.74
CA GLU A 40 17.36 -5.86 -10.31
C GLU A 40 18.37 -5.41 -9.25
N ALA A 41 17.90 -5.00 -8.07
CA ALA A 41 18.78 -4.55 -6.98
C ALA A 41 19.56 -5.70 -6.34
N GLY A 42 19.02 -6.92 -6.37
CA GLY A 42 19.64 -8.08 -5.70
C GLY A 42 19.92 -7.81 -4.23
N GLU A 43 21.06 -8.17 -3.72
CA GLU A 43 21.43 -7.97 -2.31
C GLU A 43 21.42 -6.50 -1.86
N MET A 44 21.55 -5.56 -2.79
CA MET A 44 21.44 -4.13 -2.47
C MET A 44 20.02 -3.74 -2.03
N ALA A 45 19.01 -4.53 -2.35
CA ALA A 45 17.64 -4.30 -1.87
C ALA A 45 17.51 -4.38 -0.34
N MET A 46 18.44 -5.07 0.34
CA MET A 46 18.51 -5.16 1.80
C MET A 46 19.18 -3.94 2.46
N VAL A 47 19.87 -3.11 1.68
CA VAL A 47 20.69 -2.01 2.17
C VAL A 47 19.90 -0.70 2.12
N ARG A 48 19.96 0.07 3.20
CA ARG A 48 19.46 1.45 3.18
C ARG A 48 20.46 2.33 2.42
N PRO A 49 20.04 3.06 1.36
CA PRO A 49 20.97 3.86 0.55
C PRO A 49 21.55 5.06 1.32
N GLU A 50 20.79 5.57 2.28
CA GLU A 50 21.22 6.68 3.14
C GLU A 50 20.50 6.66 4.50
N SER A 51 21.00 7.45 5.44
CA SER A 51 20.38 7.58 6.76
C SER A 51 18.97 8.18 6.67
N GLY A 52 18.01 7.54 7.32
CA GLY A 52 16.61 7.97 7.34
C GLY A 52 15.77 7.48 6.16
N ARG A 53 16.36 6.82 5.18
CA ARG A 53 15.66 6.21 4.05
C ARG A 53 15.60 4.69 4.22
N TRP A 54 14.43 4.12 3.99
CA TRP A 54 14.22 2.67 4.09
C TRP A 54 14.91 1.92 2.95
N SER A 55 15.27 0.66 3.18
CA SER A 55 15.71 -0.25 2.13
C SER A 55 14.55 -0.65 1.21
N ILE A 56 14.84 -1.23 0.05
CA ILE A 56 13.80 -1.71 -0.88
C ILE A 56 12.96 -2.80 -0.21
N VAL A 57 13.57 -3.70 0.56
CA VAL A 57 12.85 -4.76 1.31
C VAL A 57 11.97 -4.16 2.42
N GLU A 58 12.42 -3.13 3.13
CA GLU A 58 11.59 -2.43 4.12
C GLU A 58 10.38 -1.75 3.49
N TYR A 59 10.53 -1.15 2.31
CA TYR A 59 9.40 -0.62 1.53
C TYR A 59 8.46 -1.74 1.07
N ALA A 60 8.98 -2.90 0.64
CA ALA A 60 8.16 -4.05 0.23
C ALA A 60 7.32 -4.58 1.40
N GLY A 61 7.94 -4.78 2.57
CA GLY A 61 7.25 -5.21 3.79
C GLY A 61 6.19 -4.21 4.25
N HIS A 62 6.51 -2.90 4.17
CA HIS A 62 5.55 -1.85 4.46
C HIS A 62 4.35 -1.89 3.50
N LEU A 63 4.59 -1.95 2.19
CA LEU A 63 3.53 -1.98 1.19
C LEU A 63 2.65 -3.25 1.32
N ARG A 64 3.26 -4.43 1.56
CA ARG A 64 2.56 -5.66 1.92
C ARG A 64 1.56 -5.42 3.06
N ASP A 65 2.05 -4.85 4.16
CA ASP A 65 1.26 -4.61 5.36
C ASP A 65 0.15 -3.57 5.14
N VAL A 66 0.40 -2.55 4.31
CA VAL A 66 -0.62 -1.58 3.89
C VAL A 66 -1.75 -2.27 3.12
N LEU A 67 -1.42 -3.10 2.12
CA LEU A 67 -2.41 -3.78 1.30
C LEU A 67 -3.25 -4.78 2.12
N ILE A 68 -2.63 -5.51 3.07
CA ILE A 68 -3.34 -6.36 4.03
C ILE A 68 -4.26 -5.51 4.92
N SER A 69 -3.77 -4.39 5.44
CA SER A 69 -4.57 -3.51 6.30
C SER A 69 -5.75 -2.88 5.56
N LEU A 70 -5.56 -2.45 4.31
CA LEU A 70 -6.64 -1.95 3.47
C LEU A 70 -7.68 -3.02 3.17
N ARG A 71 -7.24 -4.27 2.94
CA ARG A 71 -8.14 -5.40 2.79
C ARG A 71 -9.01 -5.60 4.02
N GLU A 72 -8.42 -5.66 5.21
CA GLU A 72 -9.17 -5.88 6.46
C GLU A 72 -10.13 -4.72 6.76
N ARG A 73 -9.73 -3.48 6.49
CA ARG A 73 -10.62 -2.31 6.59
C ARG A 73 -11.77 -2.38 5.60
N THR A 74 -11.51 -2.84 4.37
CA THR A 74 -12.55 -3.03 3.35
C THR A 74 -13.58 -4.08 3.78
N ILE A 75 -13.13 -5.21 4.34
CA ILE A 75 -14.01 -6.24 4.87
C ILE A 75 -14.83 -5.68 6.05
N LEU A 76 -14.17 -5.00 6.97
CA LEU A 76 -14.83 -4.41 8.14
C LEU A 76 -15.91 -3.40 7.72
N ALA A 77 -15.62 -2.49 6.80
CA ALA A 77 -16.59 -1.54 6.26
C ALA A 77 -17.74 -2.21 5.48
N SER A 78 -17.50 -3.43 4.97
CA SER A 78 -18.53 -4.19 4.25
C SER A 78 -19.58 -4.83 5.19
N VAL A 79 -19.21 -5.12 6.44
CA VAL A 79 -20.07 -5.83 7.39
C VAL A 79 -20.59 -4.94 8.51
N ASP A 80 -19.85 -3.93 8.94
CA ASP A 80 -20.22 -3.00 10.01
C ASP A 80 -20.60 -1.62 9.44
N ASP A 81 -21.35 -0.84 10.23
CA ASP A 81 -21.75 0.51 9.87
C ASP A 81 -20.75 1.55 10.40
N ASN A 82 -20.01 2.14 9.47
CA ASN A 82 -18.98 3.16 9.73
C ASN A 82 -18.00 2.80 10.88
N PRO A 83 -17.37 1.61 10.83
CA PRO A 83 -16.45 1.17 11.88
C PRO A 83 -15.16 2.01 11.89
N THR A 84 -14.30 1.78 12.88
CA THR A 84 -12.97 2.42 12.98
C THR A 84 -11.87 1.41 12.68
N GLY A 85 -11.03 1.72 11.69
CA GLY A 85 -9.83 0.93 11.36
C GLY A 85 -8.71 1.12 12.38
N GLN A 86 -7.76 0.19 12.42
CA GLN A 86 -6.60 0.27 13.30
C GLN A 86 -5.41 0.95 12.60
N PRO A 87 -4.56 1.70 13.30
CA PRO A 87 -3.33 2.26 12.72
C PRO A 87 -2.35 1.14 12.37
N ILE A 88 -1.56 1.38 11.33
CA ILE A 88 -0.59 0.39 10.83
C ILE A 88 0.77 0.47 11.54
N TYR A 89 1.08 1.60 12.21
CA TYR A 89 2.35 1.81 12.93
C TYR A 89 3.59 1.55 12.05
N ARG A 90 3.64 2.16 10.87
CA ARG A 90 4.64 1.88 9.83
C ARG A 90 6.09 2.06 10.32
N ASP A 91 6.37 3.16 11.00
CA ASP A 91 7.72 3.51 11.44
C ASP A 91 8.17 2.58 12.60
N GLU A 92 7.25 2.23 13.48
CA GLU A 92 7.49 1.28 14.56
C GLU A 92 7.82 -0.12 14.03
N ARG A 93 7.14 -0.58 12.98
CA ARG A 93 7.41 -1.89 12.34
C ARG A 93 8.81 -1.94 11.75
N VAL A 94 9.23 -0.88 11.06
CA VAL A 94 10.58 -0.76 10.51
C VAL A 94 11.62 -0.65 11.64
N ASN A 95 11.38 0.20 12.64
CA ASN A 95 12.29 0.42 13.75
C ASN A 95 12.47 -0.83 14.65
N LEU A 96 11.44 -1.66 14.76
CA LEU A 96 11.48 -2.95 15.46
C LEU A 96 12.13 -4.06 14.61
N GLY A 97 12.45 -3.78 13.34
CA GLY A 97 13.13 -4.73 12.45
C GLY A 97 12.22 -5.88 11.97
N PHE A 98 10.90 -5.67 11.86
CA PHE A 98 9.97 -6.74 11.48
C PHE A 98 10.24 -7.31 10.07
N TYR A 99 10.89 -6.52 9.21
CA TYR A 99 11.20 -6.92 7.83
C TYR A 99 12.65 -7.41 7.65
N SER A 100 13.45 -7.44 8.75
CA SER A 100 14.87 -7.79 8.67
C SER A 100 15.15 -9.27 8.45
N LEU A 101 14.15 -10.12 8.60
CA LEU A 101 14.25 -11.58 8.38
C LEU A 101 13.70 -12.00 7.02
N ASP A 102 13.04 -11.09 6.28
CA ASP A 102 12.53 -11.40 4.95
C ASP A 102 13.72 -11.54 3.98
N SER A 103 13.79 -12.65 3.25
CA SER A 103 14.66 -12.78 2.09
C SER A 103 14.11 -11.95 0.92
N LEU A 104 14.87 -11.82 -0.17
CA LEU A 104 14.39 -11.15 -1.38
C LEU A 104 13.16 -11.86 -1.96
N ASP A 105 13.18 -13.19 -1.97
CA ASP A 105 12.08 -14.01 -2.46
C ASP A 105 10.85 -13.88 -1.55
N ASP A 106 11.02 -13.92 -0.21
CA ASP A 106 9.92 -13.71 0.73
C ASP A 106 9.28 -12.33 0.54
N ALA A 107 10.09 -11.28 0.41
CA ALA A 107 9.58 -9.91 0.21
C ALA A 107 8.78 -9.77 -1.09
N ALA A 108 9.23 -10.40 -2.18
CA ALA A 108 8.56 -10.40 -3.47
C ALA A 108 7.25 -11.22 -3.43
N ASP A 109 7.30 -12.45 -2.92
CA ASP A 109 6.16 -13.38 -2.87
C ASP A 109 5.06 -12.86 -1.95
N ASP A 110 5.42 -12.38 -0.76
CA ASP A 110 4.47 -11.81 0.21
C ASP A 110 3.81 -10.55 -0.31
N LEU A 111 4.56 -9.68 -1.00
CA LEU A 111 4.00 -8.48 -1.62
C LEU A 111 3.01 -8.84 -2.76
N ALA A 112 3.39 -9.78 -3.64
CA ALA A 112 2.50 -10.27 -4.69
C ALA A 112 1.23 -10.91 -4.11
N PHE A 113 1.37 -11.70 -3.05
CA PHE A 113 0.25 -12.34 -2.36
C PHE A 113 -0.71 -11.30 -1.76
N ALA A 114 -0.20 -10.29 -1.05
CA ALA A 114 -1.00 -9.22 -0.45
C ALA A 114 -1.77 -8.42 -1.51
N ALA A 115 -1.12 -8.08 -2.63
CA ALA A 115 -1.75 -7.39 -3.75
C ALA A 115 -2.88 -8.23 -4.37
N GLY A 116 -2.63 -9.53 -4.59
CA GLY A 116 -3.63 -10.46 -5.10
C GLY A 116 -4.83 -10.61 -4.16
N LEU A 117 -4.61 -10.70 -2.85
CA LEU A 117 -5.69 -10.78 -1.85
C LEU A 117 -6.56 -9.53 -1.84
N PHE A 118 -5.93 -8.34 -1.82
CA PHE A 118 -6.67 -7.08 -1.78
C PHE A 118 -7.46 -6.88 -3.09
N SER A 119 -6.83 -7.08 -4.24
CA SER A 119 -7.47 -6.99 -5.56
C SER A 119 -8.69 -7.92 -5.68
N LYS A 120 -8.57 -9.17 -5.24
CA LYS A 120 -9.69 -10.14 -5.22
C LYS A 120 -10.80 -9.68 -4.27
N THR A 121 -10.47 -9.11 -3.13
CA THR A 121 -11.46 -8.59 -2.18
C THR A 121 -12.25 -7.44 -2.81
N ILE A 122 -11.57 -6.46 -3.42
CA ILE A 122 -12.23 -5.34 -4.12
C ILE A 122 -13.11 -5.86 -5.26
N ALA A 123 -12.60 -6.80 -6.07
CA ALA A 123 -13.33 -7.35 -7.22
C ALA A 123 -14.61 -8.10 -6.82
N ALA A 124 -14.61 -8.77 -5.67
CA ALA A 124 -15.73 -9.55 -5.18
C ALA A 124 -16.88 -8.72 -4.60
N LEU A 125 -16.65 -7.46 -4.25
CA LEU A 125 -17.65 -6.62 -3.62
C LEU A 125 -18.75 -6.21 -4.61
N PRO A 126 -20.04 -6.18 -4.17
CA PRO A 126 -21.11 -5.55 -4.93
C PRO A 126 -20.80 -4.07 -5.20
N HIS A 127 -21.20 -3.54 -6.37
CA HIS A 127 -20.92 -2.15 -6.74
C HIS A 127 -21.48 -1.12 -5.75
N ASN A 128 -22.64 -1.39 -5.17
CA ASN A 128 -23.27 -0.51 -4.17
C ASN A 128 -22.49 -0.43 -2.84
N PHE A 129 -21.45 -1.25 -2.63
CA PHE A 129 -20.62 -1.20 -1.43
C PHE A 129 -19.50 -0.15 -1.52
N GLU A 130 -19.20 0.37 -2.70
CA GLU A 130 -18.14 1.37 -2.90
C GLU A 130 -18.33 2.63 -2.03
N ASN A 131 -19.58 2.98 -1.72
CA ASN A 131 -19.92 4.13 -0.89
C ASN A 131 -20.03 3.83 0.62
N ARG A 132 -19.82 2.58 1.04
CA ARG A 132 -19.76 2.27 2.47
C ARG A 132 -18.50 2.87 3.07
N THR A 133 -18.63 3.36 4.31
CA THR A 133 -17.59 4.16 4.96
C THR A 133 -17.00 3.48 6.18
N LEU A 134 -15.81 3.93 6.55
CA LEU A 134 -15.21 3.71 7.86
C LEU A 134 -14.38 4.92 8.27
N VAL A 135 -14.14 5.07 9.56
CA VAL A 135 -13.10 5.97 10.08
C VAL A 135 -11.76 5.29 9.84
N TYR A 136 -10.89 5.91 9.01
CA TYR A 136 -9.67 5.28 8.50
C TYR A 136 -8.73 4.80 9.61
N SER A 137 -8.51 5.64 10.62
CA SER A 137 -7.83 5.26 11.86
C SER A 137 -8.19 6.23 12.98
N PRO A 138 -8.02 5.86 14.27
CA PRO A 138 -8.24 6.77 15.38
C PRO A 138 -7.35 8.02 15.32
N VAL A 139 -6.19 7.92 14.69
CA VAL A 139 -5.21 9.03 14.58
C VAL A 139 -5.62 10.03 13.51
N SER A 140 -5.98 9.58 12.31
CA SER A 140 -6.40 10.47 11.22
C SER A 140 -7.83 10.94 11.38
N ALA A 141 -8.71 10.13 12.01
CA ALA A 141 -10.15 10.36 12.16
C ALA A 141 -10.87 10.71 10.83
N ALA A 142 -10.23 10.48 9.69
CA ALA A 142 -10.80 10.72 8.38
C ALA A 142 -11.83 9.64 8.07
N ASN A 143 -13.01 10.06 7.61
CA ASN A 143 -14.05 9.14 7.16
C ASN A 143 -13.86 8.89 5.66
N VAL A 144 -13.55 7.65 5.29
CA VAL A 144 -13.23 7.26 3.91
C VAL A 144 -14.20 6.20 3.39
N THR A 145 -14.32 6.10 2.08
CA THR A 145 -15.16 5.09 1.43
C THR A 145 -14.34 3.86 1.01
N ILE A 146 -15.02 2.74 0.74
CA ILE A 146 -14.37 1.55 0.13
C ILE A 146 -13.76 1.91 -1.22
N GLY A 147 -14.42 2.74 -2.03
CA GLY A 147 -13.87 3.22 -3.30
C GLY A 147 -12.57 4.00 -3.11
N TRP A 148 -12.53 4.89 -2.12
CA TRP A 148 -11.30 5.60 -1.77
C TRP A 148 -10.19 4.64 -1.30
N MET A 149 -10.52 3.62 -0.49
CA MET A 149 -9.53 2.63 -0.05
C MET A 149 -8.94 1.81 -1.21
N ALA A 150 -9.74 1.52 -2.24
CA ALA A 150 -9.23 0.89 -3.45
C ALA A 150 -8.22 1.79 -4.17
N ALA A 151 -8.56 3.07 -4.36
CA ALA A 151 -7.66 4.08 -4.93
C ALA A 151 -6.41 4.30 -4.06
N GLN A 152 -6.55 4.25 -2.72
CA GLN A 152 -5.42 4.34 -1.79
C GLN A 152 -4.44 3.18 -1.95
N GLY A 153 -4.93 1.95 -2.15
CA GLY A 153 -4.04 0.82 -2.44
C GLY A 153 -3.24 1.00 -3.73
N PHE A 154 -3.86 1.57 -4.77
CA PHE A 154 -3.15 1.94 -5.99
C PHE A 154 -2.13 3.06 -5.74
N HIS A 155 -2.54 4.12 -5.01
CA HIS A 155 -1.61 5.19 -4.62
C HIS A 155 -0.38 4.66 -3.90
N GLU A 156 -0.56 3.85 -2.85
CA GLU A 156 0.55 3.30 -2.07
C GLU A 156 1.51 2.46 -2.94
N ALA A 157 0.96 1.61 -3.81
CA ALA A 157 1.77 0.79 -4.70
C ALA A 157 2.56 1.64 -5.72
N ALA A 158 1.92 2.64 -6.34
CA ALA A 158 2.56 3.52 -7.30
C ALA A 158 3.56 4.48 -6.64
N HIS A 159 3.23 5.02 -5.46
CA HIS A 159 4.07 5.93 -4.70
C HIS A 159 5.37 5.23 -4.26
N HIS A 160 5.27 4.08 -3.61
CA HIS A 160 6.44 3.35 -3.15
C HIS A 160 7.26 2.71 -4.28
N LEU A 161 6.66 2.46 -5.44
CA LEU A 161 7.41 2.11 -6.64
C LEU A 161 8.38 3.25 -7.04
N LEU A 162 7.97 4.52 -6.91
CA LEU A 162 8.87 5.66 -7.15
C LEU A 162 9.99 5.70 -6.13
N ASP A 163 9.69 5.47 -4.84
CA ASP A 163 10.69 5.44 -3.78
C ASP A 163 11.79 4.40 -4.05
N VAL A 164 11.40 3.18 -4.38
CA VAL A 164 12.37 2.09 -4.61
C VAL A 164 13.15 2.24 -5.90
N ARG A 165 12.57 2.86 -6.94
CA ARG A 165 13.30 3.24 -8.14
C ARG A 165 14.38 4.28 -7.84
N GLN A 166 14.08 5.27 -7.00
CA GLN A 166 15.07 6.23 -6.53
C GLN A 166 16.19 5.55 -5.72
N ASN A 167 15.84 4.58 -4.85
CA ASN A 167 16.84 3.78 -4.15
C ASN A 167 17.76 3.05 -5.12
N LEU A 168 17.20 2.42 -6.14
CA LEU A 168 17.97 1.68 -7.15
C LEU A 168 18.94 2.62 -7.89
N GLU A 169 18.52 3.83 -8.25
CA GLU A 169 19.39 4.83 -8.88
C GLU A 169 20.53 5.28 -7.96
N MET A 170 20.32 5.33 -6.64
CA MET A 170 21.36 5.71 -5.66
C MET A 170 22.44 4.63 -5.51
N PHE A 171 22.20 3.41 -5.95
CA PHE A 171 23.19 2.32 -5.93
C PHE A 171 24.00 2.21 -7.23
N ARG A 172 23.65 2.97 -8.28
CA ARG A 172 24.37 3.00 -9.57
C ARG A 172 25.49 4.04 -9.58
#